data_d13297f519a74af927288342077f6109
#
_entry.id   d13297f519a74af927288342077f6109
#
_cell.length_a   1.000
_cell.length_b   1.000
_cell.length_c   1.000
_cell.angle_alpha   90.00
_cell.angle_beta   90.00
_cell.angle_gamma   90.00
#
_symmetry.space_group_name_H-M   'P 1'
#
loop_
_entity.id
_entity.type
_entity.pdbx_description
1 polymer ?
#
loop_
_entity_poly.entity_id
_entity_poly.type
_entity_poly.pdbx_seq_one_letter_code
_entity_poly.pdbx_strand_id
1 'polypeptide(L)'
;MELVKIETVDDVKKFSAEIKKYIFENKMFMDIHGKGYIFVDGWSLVGGMLGVTPIVRELENISDETTIRYRSTVELIKDGQTVGMGIAICTNKEKGKTAFDEYAVASMAQTRAIGKAYRIYIGWIMKMAGFQTTPAEEMDSVDTTVSPEKLKKIVEAYQDGNDTSDGTE
;
A
#
# COMPACT_ATOMS: atom_id res chain seq x y z
N MET A 1 21.38 -6.37 5.19
CA MET A 1 20.52 -6.66 4.01
C MET A 1 21.00 -5.74 2.89
N GLU A 2 21.35 -6.29 1.75
CA GLU A 2 21.75 -5.47 0.61
C GLU A 2 20.50 -4.80 0.02
N LEU A 3 20.57 -3.49 -0.21
CA LEU A 3 19.46 -2.73 -0.79
C LEU A 3 19.35 -3.04 -2.29
N VAL A 4 18.11 -3.11 -2.78
CA VAL A 4 17.85 -3.31 -4.20
C VAL A 4 18.28 -2.06 -4.98
N LYS A 5 19.16 -2.21 -5.95
CA LYS A 5 19.56 -1.17 -6.89
C LYS A 5 18.77 -1.33 -8.18
N ILE A 6 18.13 -0.26 -8.60
CA ILE A 6 17.39 -0.20 -9.86
C ILE A 6 18.12 0.80 -10.75
N GLU A 7 18.82 0.32 -11.78
CA GLU A 7 19.59 1.13 -12.71
C GLU A 7 19.04 1.06 -14.14
N THR A 8 18.35 -0.04 -14.47
CA THR A 8 17.81 -0.29 -15.81
C THR A 8 16.32 -0.62 -15.77
N VAL A 9 15.66 -0.55 -16.93
CA VAL A 9 14.26 -0.97 -17.08
C VAL A 9 14.10 -2.47 -16.80
N ASP A 10 15.09 -3.27 -17.12
CA ASP A 10 15.04 -4.73 -16.87
C ASP A 10 15.15 -5.04 -15.37
N ASP A 11 15.91 -4.25 -14.60
CA ASP A 11 15.93 -4.37 -13.15
C ASP A 11 14.55 -4.07 -12.58
N VAL A 12 13.86 -3.04 -13.08
CA VAL A 12 12.49 -2.72 -12.65
C VAL A 12 11.53 -3.88 -12.94
N LYS A 13 11.61 -4.47 -14.14
CA LYS A 13 10.73 -5.60 -14.51
C LYS A 13 10.94 -6.80 -13.60
N LYS A 14 12.20 -7.20 -13.38
CA LYS A 14 12.55 -8.29 -12.47
C LYS A 14 12.05 -8.02 -11.05
N PHE A 15 12.37 -6.83 -10.52
CA PHE A 15 11.96 -6.41 -9.19
C PHE A 15 10.43 -6.38 -9.04
N SER A 16 9.71 -5.86 -10.04
CA SER A 16 8.24 -5.84 -10.04
C SER A 16 7.64 -7.25 -10.03
N ALA A 17 8.24 -8.21 -10.74
CA ALA A 17 7.80 -9.61 -10.75
C ALA A 17 8.02 -10.28 -9.38
N GLU A 18 9.17 -10.05 -8.76
CA GLU A 18 9.49 -10.56 -7.41
C GLU A 18 8.56 -9.98 -6.35
N ILE A 19 8.33 -8.65 -6.38
CA ILE A 19 7.38 -7.97 -5.50
C ILE A 19 5.98 -8.57 -5.66
N LYS A 20 5.50 -8.74 -6.90
CA LYS A 20 4.20 -9.32 -7.19
C LYS A 20 4.05 -10.67 -6.50
N LYS A 21 5.00 -11.57 -6.72
CA LYS A 21 5.01 -12.90 -6.11
C LYS A 21 4.96 -12.81 -4.58
N TYR A 22 5.84 -12.00 -3.98
CA TYR A 22 5.92 -11.87 -2.52
C TYR A 22 4.62 -11.31 -1.91
N ILE A 23 4.03 -10.26 -2.51
CA ILE A 23 2.78 -9.67 -2.05
C ILE A 23 1.64 -10.69 -2.08
N PHE A 24 1.56 -11.51 -3.15
CA PHE A 24 0.56 -12.57 -3.26
C PHE A 24 0.76 -13.68 -2.22
N GLU A 25 1.96 -14.22 -2.08
CA GLU A 25 2.28 -15.28 -1.14
C GLU A 25 1.99 -14.88 0.32
N ASN A 26 2.23 -13.61 0.66
CA ASN A 26 2.03 -13.08 2.02
C ASN A 26 0.69 -12.38 2.20
N LYS A 27 -0.21 -12.40 1.22
CA LYS A 27 -1.56 -11.81 1.28
C LYS A 27 -1.55 -10.32 1.68
N MET A 28 -0.58 -9.57 1.21
CA MET A 28 -0.41 -8.13 1.51
C MET A 28 -1.27 -7.25 0.60
N PHE A 29 -2.40 -7.74 0.12
CA PHE A 29 -3.31 -6.98 -0.73
C PHE A 29 -4.76 -7.38 -0.48
N MET A 30 -5.67 -6.50 -0.92
CA MET A 30 -7.11 -6.70 -0.96
C MET A 30 -7.55 -6.74 -2.42
N ASP A 31 -8.35 -7.73 -2.81
CA ASP A 31 -9.02 -7.73 -4.11
C ASP A 31 -10.36 -7.01 -4.02
N ILE A 32 -10.55 -6.03 -4.89
CA ILE A 32 -11.83 -5.34 -5.07
C ILE A 32 -12.18 -5.40 -6.55
N HIS A 33 -13.17 -6.22 -6.90
CA HIS A 33 -13.65 -6.40 -8.26
C HIS A 33 -12.53 -6.77 -9.27
N GLY A 34 -11.64 -7.68 -8.89
CA GLY A 34 -10.53 -8.14 -9.72
C GLY A 34 -9.35 -7.18 -9.80
N LYS A 35 -9.29 -6.18 -8.91
CA LYS A 35 -8.19 -5.22 -8.81
C LYS A 35 -7.50 -5.36 -7.46
N GLY A 36 -6.19 -5.60 -7.45
CA GLY A 36 -5.39 -5.74 -6.23
C GLY A 36 -4.99 -4.36 -5.66
N TYR A 37 -5.39 -4.12 -4.42
CA TYR A 37 -5.02 -2.92 -3.63
C TYR A 37 -4.08 -3.34 -2.51
N ILE A 38 -2.90 -2.79 -2.46
CA ILE A 38 -1.84 -3.20 -1.53
C ILE A 38 -2.06 -2.53 -0.17
N PHE A 39 -1.94 -3.30 0.92
CA PHE A 39 -1.91 -2.78 2.29
C PHE A 39 -0.61 -2.01 2.56
N VAL A 40 -0.65 -1.09 3.53
CA VAL A 40 0.50 -0.27 3.93
C VAL A 40 1.74 -1.11 4.25
N ASP A 41 1.58 -2.31 4.75
CA ASP A 41 2.69 -3.23 5.04
C ASP A 41 3.43 -3.63 3.75
N GLY A 42 2.71 -3.87 2.66
CA GLY A 42 3.30 -4.15 1.36
C GLY A 42 4.05 -2.93 0.78
N TRP A 43 3.48 -1.73 0.95
CA TRP A 43 4.16 -0.49 0.59
C TRP A 43 5.44 -0.27 1.38
N SER A 44 5.39 -0.51 2.71
CA SER A 44 6.52 -0.37 3.63
C SER A 44 7.62 -1.39 3.35
N LEU A 45 7.24 -2.62 3.02
CA LEU A 45 8.18 -3.66 2.60
C LEU A 45 9.00 -3.22 1.38
N VAL A 46 8.32 -2.82 0.31
CA VAL A 46 8.98 -2.40 -0.94
C VAL A 46 9.82 -1.16 -0.72
N GLY A 47 9.31 -0.19 0.04
CA GLY A 47 10.07 0.99 0.44
C GLY A 47 11.35 0.62 1.20
N GLY A 48 11.25 -0.29 2.16
CA GLY A 48 12.39 -0.79 2.93
C GLY A 48 13.45 -1.48 2.05
N MET A 49 13.02 -2.28 1.06
CA MET A 49 13.94 -2.91 0.08
C MET A 49 14.71 -1.87 -0.74
N LEU A 50 14.12 -0.70 -0.96
CA LEU A 50 14.72 0.43 -1.68
C LEU A 50 15.48 1.41 -0.77
N GLY A 51 15.58 1.11 0.53
CA GLY A 51 16.25 1.97 1.51
C GLY A 51 15.47 3.21 1.90
N VAL A 52 14.14 3.17 1.79
CA VAL A 52 13.25 4.29 2.10
C VAL A 52 12.56 4.05 3.44
N THR A 53 12.65 5.02 4.34
CA THR A 53 12.04 4.96 5.68
C THR A 53 10.96 6.02 5.83
N PRO A 54 9.74 5.67 6.28
CA PRO A 54 8.69 6.65 6.59
C PRO A 54 8.95 7.25 7.97
N ILE A 55 8.87 8.57 8.07
CA ILE A 55 8.97 9.33 9.32
C ILE A 55 7.67 10.09 9.53
N VAL A 56 6.95 9.79 10.61
CA VAL A 56 5.80 10.59 11.02
C VAL A 56 6.32 11.92 11.58
N ARG A 57 6.05 13.01 10.85
CA ARG A 57 6.44 14.36 11.28
C ARG A 57 5.44 14.96 12.24
N GLU A 58 4.17 14.69 11.98
CA GLU A 58 3.10 15.26 12.76
C GLU A 58 1.91 14.28 12.83
N LEU A 59 1.31 14.21 14.00
CA LEU A 59 0.03 13.55 14.25
C LEU A 59 -0.81 14.52 15.09
N GLU A 60 -1.69 15.25 14.43
CA GLU A 60 -2.45 16.34 15.02
C GLU A 60 -3.87 15.92 15.33
N ASN A 61 -4.31 16.19 16.56
CA ASN A 61 -5.70 16.08 16.93
C ASN A 61 -6.45 17.32 16.46
N ILE A 62 -7.34 17.16 15.50
CA ILE A 62 -8.22 18.20 14.94
C ILE A 62 -9.69 17.89 15.19
N SER A 63 -9.96 17.18 16.31
CA SER A 63 -11.30 16.82 16.75
C SER A 63 -12.11 18.05 17.20
N ASP A 64 -13.42 17.94 17.16
CA ASP A 64 -14.37 18.86 17.77
C ASP A 64 -15.25 18.14 18.82
N GLU A 65 -16.22 18.82 19.40
CA GLU A 65 -17.09 18.28 20.47
C GLU A 65 -17.87 17.02 20.06
N THR A 66 -18.07 16.78 18.76
CA THR A 66 -18.93 15.72 18.22
C THR A 66 -18.18 14.71 17.36
N THR A 67 -16.92 15.00 17.00
CA THR A 67 -16.19 14.26 15.98
C THR A 67 -14.75 14.07 16.38
N ILE A 68 -14.33 12.82 16.47
CA ILE A 68 -12.91 12.46 16.60
C ILE A 68 -12.29 12.56 15.21
N ARG A 69 -11.23 13.36 15.07
CA ARG A 69 -10.53 13.59 13.80
C ARG A 69 -9.04 13.81 14.01
N TYR A 70 -8.24 13.12 13.22
CA TYR A 70 -6.79 13.23 13.25
C TYR A 70 -6.23 13.51 11.86
N ARG A 71 -5.21 14.35 11.81
CA ARG A 71 -4.38 14.58 10.62
C ARG A 71 -2.98 14.05 10.88
N SER A 72 -2.44 13.31 9.93
CA SER A 72 -1.05 12.84 9.96
C SER A 72 -0.28 13.34 8.77
N THR A 73 0.97 13.76 9.00
CA THR A 73 1.96 14.13 7.98
C THR A 73 3.14 13.19 8.09
N VAL A 74 3.49 12.55 6.97
CA VAL A 74 4.59 11.58 6.87
C VAL A 74 5.54 12.01 5.77
N GLU A 75 6.83 11.96 6.04
CA GLU A 75 7.89 12.08 5.06
C GLU A 75 8.55 10.74 4.79
N LEU A 76 8.98 10.52 3.56
CA LEU A 76 9.85 9.42 3.18
C LEU A 76 11.29 9.92 3.09
N ILE A 77 12.17 9.25 3.80
CA ILE A 77 13.58 9.59 3.83
C ILE A 77 14.39 8.48 3.14
N LYS A 78 15.26 8.89 2.22
CA LYS A 78 16.27 8.03 1.60
C LYS A 78 17.60 8.78 1.58
N ASP A 79 18.66 8.13 2.04
CA ASP A 79 20.03 8.68 2.11
C ASP A 79 20.07 10.07 2.79
N GLY A 80 19.25 10.25 3.85
CA GLY A 80 19.14 11.51 4.59
C GLY A 80 18.31 12.61 3.91
N GLN A 81 17.74 12.36 2.74
CA GLN A 81 16.94 13.32 1.99
C GLN A 81 15.46 12.94 1.97
N THR A 82 14.59 13.94 2.00
CA THR A 82 13.15 13.75 1.80
C THR A 82 12.87 13.46 0.32
N VAL A 83 12.33 12.27 0.04
CA VAL A 83 11.99 11.82 -1.32
C VAL A 83 10.49 11.75 -1.60
N GLY A 84 9.67 11.94 -0.59
CA GLY A 84 8.22 11.96 -0.71
C GLY A 84 7.53 12.42 0.56
N MET A 85 6.27 12.83 0.44
CA MET A 85 5.43 13.23 1.56
C MET A 85 4.01 12.74 1.36
N GLY A 86 3.35 12.37 2.46
CA GLY A 86 1.93 12.01 2.48
C GLY A 86 1.21 12.70 3.62
N ILE A 87 0.00 13.18 3.34
CA ILE A 87 -0.90 13.76 4.34
C ILE A 87 -2.22 13.02 4.26
N ALA A 88 -2.75 12.61 5.41
CA ALA A 88 -4.05 11.98 5.51
C ALA A 88 -4.83 12.46 6.73
N ILE A 89 -6.13 12.47 6.58
CA ILE A 89 -7.08 12.71 7.67
C ILE A 89 -7.92 11.45 7.83
N CYS A 90 -8.24 11.10 9.08
CA CYS A 90 -9.23 10.10 9.43
C CYS A 90 -10.21 10.68 10.43
N THR A 91 -11.47 10.24 10.35
CA THR A 91 -12.52 10.64 11.28
C THR A 91 -13.43 9.47 11.60
N ASN A 92 -13.97 9.44 12.83
CA ASN A 92 -14.97 8.46 13.25
C ASN A 92 -16.33 8.62 12.54
N LYS A 93 -16.53 9.70 11.74
CA LYS A 93 -17.73 9.88 10.91
C LYS A 93 -17.68 9.15 9.58
N GLU A 94 -16.55 8.57 9.22
CA GLU A 94 -16.43 7.74 8.02
C GLU A 94 -17.27 6.45 8.18
N LYS A 95 -17.79 5.96 7.05
CA LYS A 95 -18.56 4.70 7.01
C LYS A 95 -17.73 3.56 7.60
N GLY A 96 -18.30 2.82 8.54
CA GLY A 96 -17.64 1.71 9.22
C GLY A 96 -16.73 2.11 10.38
N LYS A 97 -16.59 3.43 10.70
CA LYS A 97 -15.71 3.92 11.76
C LYS A 97 -16.43 4.60 12.92
N THR A 98 -17.75 4.56 12.96
CA THR A 98 -18.54 5.22 14.03
C THR A 98 -18.25 4.67 15.44
N ALA A 99 -17.75 3.44 15.54
CA ALA A 99 -17.31 2.81 16.79
C ALA A 99 -15.81 2.95 17.07
N PHE A 100 -15.07 3.68 16.23
CA PHE A 100 -13.64 3.89 16.43
C PHE A 100 -13.44 4.86 17.60
N ASP A 101 -12.59 4.45 18.53
CA ASP A 101 -12.06 5.31 19.56
C ASP A 101 -10.96 6.24 19.01
N GLU A 102 -10.47 7.13 19.86
CA GLU A 102 -9.46 8.11 19.51
C GLU A 102 -8.17 7.46 18.97
N TYR A 103 -7.72 6.37 19.59
CA TYR A 103 -6.53 5.64 19.17
C TYR A 103 -6.69 5.07 17.76
N ALA A 104 -7.84 4.45 17.47
CA ALA A 104 -8.09 3.84 16.17
C ALA A 104 -8.13 4.88 15.04
N VAL A 105 -8.73 6.06 15.31
CA VAL A 105 -8.77 7.17 14.33
C VAL A 105 -7.37 7.73 14.09
N ALA A 106 -6.60 7.97 15.15
CA ALA A 106 -5.22 8.46 15.04
C ALA A 106 -4.32 7.48 14.28
N SER A 107 -4.38 6.20 14.62
CA SER A 107 -3.63 5.13 13.98
C SER A 107 -3.98 5.02 12.49
N MET A 108 -5.26 5.08 12.12
CA MET A 108 -5.69 5.04 10.72
C MET A 108 -5.22 6.27 9.93
N ALA A 109 -5.23 7.46 10.52
CA ALA A 109 -4.69 8.66 9.87
C ALA A 109 -3.20 8.49 9.54
N GLN A 110 -2.42 7.95 10.48
CA GLN A 110 -1.00 7.65 10.30
C GLN A 110 -0.78 6.61 9.20
N THR A 111 -1.49 5.49 9.24
CA THR A 111 -1.39 4.41 8.25
C THR A 111 -1.67 4.92 6.83
N ARG A 112 -2.73 5.70 6.66
CA ARG A 112 -3.08 6.30 5.36
C ARG A 112 -2.04 7.30 4.88
N ALA A 113 -1.45 8.10 5.78
CA ALA A 113 -0.41 9.06 5.41
C ALA A 113 0.86 8.35 4.91
N ILE A 114 1.25 7.22 5.54
CA ILE A 114 2.35 6.36 5.09
C ILE A 114 2.07 5.82 3.69
N GLY A 115 0.89 5.22 3.48
CA GLY A 115 0.50 4.70 2.16
C GLY A 115 0.52 5.75 1.07
N LYS A 116 0.01 6.97 1.36
CA LYS A 116 0.04 8.10 0.41
C LYS A 116 1.45 8.57 0.08
N ALA A 117 2.34 8.62 1.07
CA ALA A 117 3.74 9.00 0.84
C ALA A 117 4.41 8.00 -0.11
N TYR A 118 4.30 6.70 0.15
CA TYR A 118 4.85 5.65 -0.71
C TYR A 118 4.24 5.65 -2.11
N ARG A 119 2.93 5.86 -2.23
CA ARG A 119 2.25 5.95 -3.53
C ARG A 119 2.90 6.98 -4.46
N ILE A 120 3.27 8.14 -3.93
CA ILE A 120 3.93 9.20 -4.71
C ILE A 120 5.31 8.73 -5.19
N TYR A 121 6.07 8.05 -4.35
CA TYR A 121 7.45 7.69 -4.64
C TYR A 121 7.58 6.41 -5.47
N ILE A 122 6.88 5.33 -5.09
CA ILE A 122 7.02 4.00 -5.70
C ILE A 122 5.73 3.46 -6.35
N GLY A 123 4.68 4.28 -6.47
CA GLY A 123 3.41 3.86 -7.08
C GLY A 123 3.55 3.34 -8.50
N TRP A 124 4.49 3.86 -9.26
CA TRP A 124 4.80 3.41 -10.61
C TRP A 124 5.37 1.97 -10.64
N ILE A 125 6.18 1.56 -9.65
CA ILE A 125 6.68 0.18 -9.50
C ILE A 125 5.51 -0.77 -9.21
N MET A 126 4.63 -0.39 -8.28
CA MET A 126 3.44 -1.17 -7.94
C MET A 126 2.50 -1.33 -9.14
N LYS A 127 2.38 -0.28 -9.97
CA LYS A 127 1.61 -0.35 -11.21
C LYS A 127 2.24 -1.34 -12.20
N MET A 128 3.54 -1.38 -12.33
CA MET A 128 4.25 -2.37 -13.16
C MET A 128 4.07 -3.80 -12.64
N ALA A 129 3.99 -3.97 -11.33
CA ALA A 129 3.68 -5.25 -10.69
C ALA A 129 2.19 -5.68 -10.87
N GLY A 130 1.36 -4.83 -11.49
CA GLY A 130 -0.05 -5.14 -11.77
C GLY A 130 -1.04 -4.74 -10.68
N PHE A 131 -0.62 -3.97 -9.68
CA PHE A 131 -1.48 -3.49 -8.60
C PHE A 131 -2.05 -2.10 -8.86
N GLN A 132 -3.10 -1.76 -8.11
CA GLN A 132 -3.60 -0.39 -8.05
C GLN A 132 -2.65 0.48 -7.23
N THR A 133 -2.56 1.76 -7.60
CA THR A 133 -1.68 2.70 -6.89
C THR A 133 -2.31 3.29 -5.64
N THR A 134 -3.61 3.12 -5.44
CA THR A 134 -4.29 3.53 -4.20
C THR A 134 -4.04 2.51 -3.11
N PRO A 135 -3.54 2.89 -1.92
CA PRO A 135 -3.44 1.99 -0.78
C PRO A 135 -4.79 1.39 -0.37
N ALA A 136 -4.78 0.14 0.11
CA ALA A 136 -6.00 -0.58 0.47
C ALA A 136 -6.80 0.14 1.56
N GLU A 137 -6.13 0.80 2.49
CA GLU A 137 -6.71 1.53 3.62
C GLU A 137 -7.50 2.79 3.20
N GLU A 138 -7.36 3.22 1.95
CA GLU A 138 -8.18 4.29 1.38
C GLU A 138 -9.50 3.78 0.74
N MET A 139 -9.68 2.45 0.68
CA MET A 139 -10.81 1.80 0.00
C MET A 139 -11.93 1.36 0.97
N ASP A 140 -12.11 2.04 2.08
CA ASP A 140 -12.95 1.68 3.23
C ASP A 140 -14.44 1.44 2.98
N SER A 141 -14.96 1.65 1.80
CA SER A 141 -16.40 1.58 1.53
C SER A 141 -16.84 0.36 0.72
N VAL A 142 -15.91 -0.50 0.37
CA VAL A 142 -16.21 -1.69 -0.43
C VAL A 142 -16.34 -2.90 0.49
N ASP A 143 -17.44 -3.67 0.29
CA ASP A 143 -17.70 -4.90 1.03
C ASP A 143 -16.58 -5.91 0.76
N THR A 144 -15.67 -6.08 1.74
CA THR A 144 -14.41 -6.82 1.62
C THR A 144 -14.54 -8.27 2.03
N THR A 145 -15.75 -8.81 2.14
CA THR A 145 -15.97 -10.23 2.42
C THR A 145 -15.58 -11.08 1.20
N VAL A 146 -14.27 -11.15 0.95
CA VAL A 146 -13.74 -12.13 0.02
C VAL A 146 -13.56 -13.45 0.75
N SER A 147 -14.34 -14.47 0.37
CA SER A 147 -14.19 -15.80 0.95
C SER A 147 -12.78 -16.35 0.65
N PRO A 148 -12.21 -17.19 1.54
CA PRO A 148 -10.90 -17.82 1.32
C PRO A 148 -10.79 -18.56 -0.01
N GLU A 149 -11.90 -19.14 -0.50
CA GLU A 149 -11.99 -19.84 -1.79
C GLU A 149 -11.85 -18.87 -2.98
N LYS A 150 -12.44 -17.67 -2.87
CA LYS A 150 -12.34 -16.65 -3.91
C LYS A 150 -10.93 -16.05 -3.96
N LEU A 151 -10.29 -15.87 -2.80
CA LEU A 151 -8.87 -15.48 -2.71
C LEU A 151 -7.97 -16.50 -3.40
N LYS A 152 -8.21 -17.81 -3.19
CA LYS A 152 -7.44 -18.88 -3.81
C LYS A 152 -7.56 -18.87 -5.33
N LYS A 153 -8.78 -18.72 -5.87
CA LYS A 153 -9.02 -18.60 -7.32
C LYS A 153 -8.36 -17.37 -7.94
N ILE A 154 -8.33 -16.25 -7.20
CA ILE A 154 -7.68 -15.02 -7.65
C ILE A 154 -6.16 -15.23 -7.73
N VAL A 155 -5.57 -15.84 -6.71
CA VAL A 155 -4.13 -16.17 -6.69
C VAL A 155 -3.76 -17.11 -7.85
N GLU A 156 -4.56 -18.16 -8.08
CA GLU A 156 -4.38 -19.09 -9.19
C GLU A 156 -4.48 -18.38 -10.55
N ALA A 157 -5.51 -17.57 -10.78
CA ALA A 157 -5.68 -16.82 -12.03
C ALA A 157 -4.55 -15.83 -12.32
N TYR A 158 -3.93 -15.25 -11.30
CA TYR A 158 -2.77 -14.37 -11.47
C TYR A 158 -1.46 -15.14 -11.69
N GLN A 159 -1.37 -16.38 -11.23
CA GLN A 159 -0.22 -17.26 -11.48
C GLN A 159 -0.26 -17.81 -12.91
N ASP A 160 -1.43 -18.25 -13.38
CA ASP A 160 -1.62 -18.80 -14.74
C ASP A 160 -1.46 -17.74 -15.85
N GLY A 161 -1.75 -16.46 -15.57
CA GLY A 161 -1.57 -15.36 -16.53
C GLY A 161 -0.11 -15.00 -16.84
N ASN A 162 0.87 -15.60 -16.16
CA ASN A 162 2.31 -15.32 -16.35
C ASN A 162 3.03 -16.40 -17.17
N ASP A 163 2.34 -17.49 -17.58
CA ASP A 163 2.96 -18.63 -18.29
C ASP A 163 2.81 -18.56 -19.82
N THR A 164 2.31 -17.45 -20.37
CA THR A 164 2.11 -17.30 -21.82
C THR A 164 3.07 -16.29 -22.46
N SER A 165 4.36 -16.34 -22.11
CA SER A 165 5.39 -15.69 -22.92
C SER A 165 6.72 -16.45 -22.88
N ASP A 166 6.66 -17.74 -23.27
CA ASP A 166 7.84 -18.40 -23.80
C ASP A 166 7.40 -19.41 -24.87
N GLY A 167 7.83 -19.17 -26.10
CA GLY A 167 7.75 -20.14 -27.18
C GLY A 167 7.02 -19.68 -28.41
N THR A 168 7.72 -18.99 -29.30
CA THR A 168 7.86 -19.45 -30.71
C THR A 168 8.81 -18.52 -31.45
N GLU A 169 9.91 -19.14 -31.89
CA GLU A 169 10.70 -19.01 -33.12
C GLU A 169 10.81 -17.64 -33.82
#